data_37333eca293d9e1003209503309c22d8
#
_entry.id   37333eca293d9e1003209503309c22d8
#
_cell.length_a   1.000
_cell.length_b   1.000
_cell.length_c   1.000
_cell.angle_alpha   90.00
_cell.angle_beta   90.00
_cell.angle_gamma   90.00
#
_symmetry.space_group_name_H-M   'P 1'
#
loop_
_entity.id
_entity.type
_entity.pdbx_description
1 polymer ?
#
loop_
_entity_poly.entity_id
_entity_poly.type
_entity_poly.pdbx_seq_one_letter_code
_entity_poly.pdbx_strand_id
1 'polypeptide(L)'
;MENIHAVYNGRFNFLNDIKISPLSRAYTFSDSVYEVIPFCNSNIIAFDRHITRLENSCDSLSFSADVKKISSEILDLIKKSNHVNGYVYYQVSR
;
A
#
# COMPACT_ATOMS: atom_id res chain seq x y z
N MET A 1 0.35 15.10 16.70
CA MET A 1 0.06 14.43 15.42
C MET A 1 -0.21 12.95 15.68
N GLU A 2 -1.26 12.44 15.09
CA GLU A 2 -1.61 11.03 15.23
C GLU A 2 -0.59 10.13 14.55
N ASN A 3 -0.23 9.01 15.20
CA ASN A 3 0.67 8.03 14.61
C ASN A 3 -0.09 7.19 13.59
N ILE A 4 0.36 7.24 12.34
CA ILE A 4 -0.22 6.47 11.25
C ILE A 4 0.60 5.20 11.06
N HIS A 5 -0.06 4.05 11.15
CA HIS A 5 0.57 2.76 10.91
C HIS A 5 0.91 2.61 9.43
N ALA A 6 2.10 2.07 9.15
CA ALA A 6 2.58 1.90 7.79
C ALA A 6 3.44 0.65 7.65
N VAL A 7 3.57 0.17 6.42
CA VAL A 7 4.48 -0.91 6.04
C VAL A 7 5.40 -0.39 4.95
N TYR A 8 6.70 -0.59 5.11
CA TYR A 8 7.69 -0.24 4.09
C TYR A 8 8.64 -1.40 3.89
N ASN A 9 8.70 -1.92 2.67
CA ASN A 9 9.51 -3.08 2.31
C ASN A 9 9.30 -4.28 3.25
N GLY A 10 8.03 -4.54 3.59
CA GLY A 10 7.64 -5.66 4.45
C GLY A 10 7.81 -5.43 5.94
N ARG A 11 8.26 -4.24 6.36
CA ARG A 11 8.46 -3.90 7.78
C ARG A 11 7.37 -2.97 8.27
N PHE A 12 6.77 -3.31 9.40
CA PHE A 12 5.75 -2.48 10.05
C PHE A 12 6.41 -1.36 10.85
N ASN A 13 5.96 -0.14 10.63
CA ASN A 13 6.48 1.07 11.26
C ASN A 13 5.34 2.08 11.45
N PHE A 14 5.67 3.23 12.04
CA PHE A 14 4.82 4.41 11.91
C PHE A 14 5.31 5.23 10.70
N LEU A 15 4.36 5.88 10.03
CA LEU A 15 4.66 6.62 8.80
C LEU A 15 5.82 7.62 8.97
N ASN A 16 5.86 8.31 10.12
CA ASN A 16 6.89 9.31 10.39
C ASN A 16 8.31 8.72 10.50
N ASP A 17 8.42 7.42 10.71
CA ASP A 17 9.71 6.73 10.84
C ASP A 17 10.23 6.20 9.51
N ILE A 18 9.43 6.32 8.45
CA ILE A 18 9.81 5.86 7.12
C ILE A 18 10.57 6.97 6.39
N LYS A 19 11.76 6.62 5.91
CA LYS A 19 12.64 7.51 5.15
C LYS A 19 12.87 6.94 3.77
N ILE A 20 12.70 7.77 2.75
CA ILE A 20 12.87 7.39 1.35
C ILE A 20 13.85 8.34 0.71
N SER A 21 14.77 7.81 -0.11
CA SER A 21 15.73 8.65 -0.83
C SER A 21 15.01 9.60 -1.79
N PRO A 22 15.39 10.89 -1.83
CA PRO A 22 14.86 11.81 -2.82
C PRO A 22 15.27 11.45 -4.26
N LEU A 23 16.26 10.58 -4.41
CA LEU A 23 16.71 10.08 -5.72
C LEU A 23 15.95 8.81 -6.16
N SER A 24 14.97 8.36 -5.39
CA SER A 24 14.12 7.22 -5.76
C SER A 24 13.47 7.48 -7.13
N ARG A 25 13.37 6.43 -7.96
CA ARG A 25 12.74 6.53 -9.27
C ARG A 25 11.27 6.95 -9.20
N ALA A 26 10.61 6.70 -8.08
CA ALA A 26 9.24 7.18 -7.86
C ALA A 26 9.17 8.71 -7.90
N TYR A 27 10.17 9.41 -7.37
CA TYR A 27 10.24 10.86 -7.40
C TYR A 27 10.84 11.41 -8.68
N THR A 28 11.94 10.81 -9.16
CA THR A 28 12.70 11.36 -10.29
C THR A 28 12.06 11.04 -11.63
N PHE A 29 11.34 9.92 -11.74
CA PHE A 29 10.79 9.43 -13.00
C PHE A 29 9.31 9.04 -12.93
N SER A 30 8.65 9.30 -11.81
CA SER A 30 7.25 8.87 -11.58
C SER A 30 7.05 7.37 -11.83
N ASP A 31 8.05 6.55 -11.49
CA ASP A 31 8.09 5.11 -11.79
C ASP A 31 7.45 4.32 -10.64
N SER A 32 6.14 4.51 -10.49
CA SER A 32 5.36 3.85 -9.44
C SER A 32 3.89 3.73 -9.82
N VAL A 33 3.20 2.82 -9.14
CA VAL A 33 1.75 2.67 -9.20
C VAL A 33 1.18 2.69 -7.79
N TYR A 34 -0.08 3.10 -7.64
CA TYR A 34 -0.72 3.17 -6.33
C TYR A 34 -2.19 2.79 -6.38
N GLU A 35 -2.72 2.45 -5.21
CA GLU A 35 -4.15 2.24 -4.96
C GLU A 35 -4.52 2.85 -3.63
N VAL A 36 -5.75 3.36 -3.55
CA VAL A 36 -6.37 3.81 -2.30
C VAL A 36 -7.57 2.92 -2.05
N ILE A 37 -7.57 2.19 -0.95
CA ILE A 37 -8.52 1.12 -0.69
C ILE A 37 -9.32 1.47 0.56
N PRO A 38 -10.64 1.73 0.45
CA PRO A 38 -11.47 2.04 1.61
C PRO A 38 -11.83 0.78 2.40
N PHE A 39 -11.97 0.93 3.72
CA PHE A 39 -12.53 -0.12 4.55
C PHE A 39 -13.55 0.46 5.54
N CYS A 40 -14.55 -0.34 5.87
CA CYS A 40 -15.65 0.04 6.74
C CYS A 40 -16.02 -1.15 7.61
N ASN A 41 -16.19 -0.92 8.92
CA ASN A 41 -16.46 -1.98 9.90
C ASN A 41 -15.42 -3.11 9.80
N SER A 42 -14.15 -2.73 9.63
CA SER A 42 -13.02 -3.64 9.46
C SER A 42 -13.07 -4.51 8.19
N ASN A 43 -14.02 -4.25 7.28
CA ASN A 43 -14.13 -4.94 6.00
C ASN A 43 -13.67 -4.05 4.86
N ILE A 44 -12.83 -4.59 3.98
CA ILE A 44 -12.32 -3.86 2.82
C ILE A 44 -13.41 -3.83 1.75
N ILE A 45 -13.68 -2.64 1.22
CA ILE A 45 -14.68 -2.43 0.19
C ILE A 45 -14.05 -2.72 -1.19
N ALA A 46 -14.68 -3.64 -1.95
CA ALA A 46 -14.26 -4.00 -3.32
C ALA A 46 -12.77 -4.41 -3.39
N PHE A 47 -12.31 -5.20 -2.42
CA PHE A 47 -10.90 -5.58 -2.31
C PHE A 47 -10.38 -6.24 -3.59
N ASP A 48 -11.11 -7.21 -4.13
CA ASP A 48 -10.68 -7.93 -5.35
C ASP A 48 -10.49 -6.98 -6.54
N ARG A 49 -11.37 -6.00 -6.69
CA ARG A 49 -11.27 -4.99 -7.75
C ARG A 49 -10.00 -4.14 -7.61
N HIS A 50 -9.68 -3.70 -6.38
CA HIS A 50 -8.50 -2.91 -6.11
C HIS A 50 -7.22 -3.71 -6.37
N ILE A 51 -7.18 -4.95 -5.93
CA ILE A 51 -6.02 -5.82 -6.14
C ILE A 51 -5.83 -6.13 -7.63
N THR A 52 -6.91 -6.43 -8.35
CA THR A 52 -6.84 -6.66 -9.80
C THR A 52 -6.32 -5.42 -10.53
N ARG A 53 -6.81 -4.24 -10.17
CA ARG A 53 -6.37 -2.98 -10.78
C ARG A 53 -4.91 -2.69 -10.47
N LEU A 54 -4.46 -2.94 -9.23
CA LEU A 54 -3.06 -2.78 -8.86
C LEU A 54 -2.18 -3.72 -9.67
N GLU A 55 -2.58 -4.98 -9.83
CA GLU A 55 -1.87 -5.97 -10.62
C GLU A 55 -1.74 -5.52 -12.08
N ASN A 56 -2.85 -5.06 -12.69
CA ASN A 56 -2.84 -4.56 -14.06
C ASN A 56 -1.94 -3.33 -14.21
N SER A 57 -1.95 -2.43 -13.24
CA SER A 57 -1.08 -1.25 -13.26
C SER A 57 0.40 -1.64 -13.16
N CYS A 58 0.72 -2.61 -12.31
CA CYS A 58 2.09 -3.13 -12.21
C CYS A 58 2.53 -3.78 -13.52
N ASP A 59 1.67 -4.58 -14.14
CA ASP A 59 1.95 -5.23 -15.43
C ASP A 59 2.22 -4.18 -16.52
N SER A 60 1.44 -3.11 -16.54
CA SER A 60 1.60 -2.03 -17.53
C SER A 60 2.97 -1.35 -17.44
N LEU A 61 3.58 -1.30 -16.25
CA LEU A 61 4.90 -0.72 -16.03
C LEU A 61 5.98 -1.79 -15.91
N SER A 62 5.66 -3.04 -16.21
CA SER A 62 6.58 -4.18 -16.10
C SER A 62 7.16 -4.37 -14.68
N PHE A 63 6.35 -4.06 -13.66
CA PHE A 63 6.68 -4.36 -12.27
C PHE A 63 6.32 -5.81 -11.96
N SER A 64 7.19 -6.50 -11.20
CA SER A 64 6.84 -7.76 -10.57
C SER A 64 6.16 -7.47 -9.24
N ALA A 65 4.93 -7.96 -9.07
CA ALA A 65 4.18 -7.77 -7.84
C ALA A 65 3.73 -9.11 -7.27
N ASP A 66 4.03 -9.35 -5.99
CA ASP A 66 3.52 -10.50 -5.25
C ASP A 66 2.17 -10.11 -4.62
N VAL A 67 1.10 -10.38 -5.35
CA VAL A 67 -0.27 -9.98 -4.97
C VAL A 67 -0.69 -10.62 -3.66
N LYS A 68 -0.27 -11.85 -3.39
CA LYS A 68 -0.61 -12.52 -2.12
C LYS A 68 0.04 -11.84 -0.93
N LYS A 69 1.31 -11.46 -1.08
CA LYS A 69 2.03 -10.73 -0.04
C LYS A 69 1.42 -9.36 0.21
N ILE A 70 1.09 -8.63 -0.87
CA ILE A 70 0.45 -7.33 -0.80
C ILE A 70 -0.89 -7.43 -0.07
N SER A 71 -1.73 -8.39 -0.44
CA SER A 71 -3.03 -8.60 0.20
C SER A 71 -2.89 -8.89 1.69
N SER A 72 -1.94 -9.74 2.06
CA SER A 72 -1.66 -10.07 3.46
C SER A 72 -1.19 -8.84 4.25
N GLU A 73 -0.30 -8.05 3.68
CA GLU A 73 0.20 -6.82 4.32
C GLU A 73 -0.93 -5.81 4.57
N ILE A 74 -1.84 -5.64 3.61
CA ILE A 74 -2.97 -4.73 3.74
C ILE A 74 -3.88 -5.16 4.89
N LEU A 75 -4.22 -6.45 4.95
CA LEU A 75 -5.06 -6.99 6.02
C LEU A 75 -4.40 -6.85 7.39
N ASP A 76 -3.12 -7.17 7.49
CA ASP A 76 -2.38 -7.05 8.74
C ASP A 76 -2.26 -5.60 9.20
N LEU A 77 -2.06 -4.68 8.26
CA LEU A 77 -1.96 -3.25 8.56
C LEU A 77 -3.27 -2.72 9.14
N ILE A 78 -4.41 -3.11 8.58
CA ILE A 78 -5.72 -2.72 9.10
C ILE A 78 -5.91 -3.23 10.53
N LYS A 79 -5.55 -4.47 10.79
CA LYS A 79 -5.62 -5.04 12.15
C LYS A 79 -4.75 -4.27 13.13
N LYS A 80 -3.51 -3.99 12.76
CA LYS A 80 -2.56 -3.27 13.63
C LYS A 80 -2.99 -1.84 13.92
N SER A 81 -3.70 -1.20 12.99
CA SER A 81 -4.14 0.18 13.16
C SER A 81 -5.23 0.35 14.22
N ASN A 82 -5.99 -0.70 14.51
CA ASN A 82 -7.17 -0.69 15.39
C ASN A 82 -8.29 0.25 14.92
N HIS A 83 -8.22 0.74 13.69
CA HIS A 83 -9.32 1.51 13.09
C HIS A 83 -10.32 0.57 12.46
N VAL A 84 -11.60 0.90 12.55
CA VAL A 84 -12.67 0.12 11.91
C VAL A 84 -13.09 0.70 10.57
N ASN A 85 -12.82 2.00 10.35
CA ASN A 85 -13.11 2.69 9.11
C ASN A 85 -11.89 3.48 8.67
N GLY A 86 -11.65 3.57 7.37
CA GLY A 86 -10.56 4.37 6.85
C GLY A 86 -10.18 4.02 5.43
N TYR A 87 -8.98 4.40 5.08
CA TYR A 87 -8.38 4.12 3.77
C TYR A 87 -7.00 3.54 3.95
N VAL A 88 -6.64 2.58 3.09
CA VAL A 88 -5.27 2.10 2.95
C VAL A 88 -4.71 2.65 1.66
N TYR A 89 -3.60 3.37 1.74
CA TYR A 89 -2.83 3.80 0.57
C TYR A 89 -1.72 2.77 0.33
N TYR A 90 -1.63 2.25 -0.89
CA TYR A 90 -0.60 1.29 -1.25
C TYR A 90 0.13 1.75 -2.49
N GLN A 91 1.46 1.70 -2.45
CA GLN A 91 2.30 2.11 -3.57
C GLN A 91 3.36 1.06 -3.84
N VAL A 92 3.56 0.75 -5.14
CA VAL A 92 4.66 -0.08 -5.61
C VAL A 92 5.56 0.82 -6.46
N SER A 93 6.81 0.94 -6.05
CA SER A 93 7.82 1.77 -6.73
C SER A 93 8.98 0.91 -7.21
N ARG A 94 9.57 1.32 -8.32
CA ARG A 94 10.76 0.64 -8.83
C ARG A 94 11.99 0.97 -8.01
#